data_557f559356815e1aa8ac0d3e98fd7a2c
#
_entry.id   557f559356815e1aa8ac0d3e98fd7a2c
#
_cell.length_a   1.000
_cell.length_b   1.000
_cell.length_c   1.000
_cell.angle_alpha   90.00
_cell.angle_beta   90.00
_cell.angle_gamma   90.00
#
_symmetry.space_group_name_H-M   'P 1'
#
loop_
_entity.id
_entity.type
_entity.pdbx_description
1 polymer ?
#
loop_
_entity_poly.entity_id
_entity_poly.type
_entity_poly.pdbx_seq_one_letter_code
_entity_poly.pdbx_strand_id
1 'polypeptide(L)'
;MYARAKLKAEDIRHFMEQLGNVLKEAERYLLDIHCILMDPEYIFYEEGRYYFCYYPLAKQDIWEKFHILTEYMVKVADYQEEECVRLAFLLHKETMEDNYSLEKLIAACEEKK
;
A
#
# COMPACT_ATOMS: atom_id res chain seq x y z
N MET A 1 -10.89 -1.70 -1.83
CA MET A 1 -9.82 -2.39 -2.55
C MET A 1 -10.39 -3.71 -3.03
N TYR A 2 -9.62 -4.66 -3.47
CA TYR A 2 -10.19 -5.88 -4.04
C TYR A 2 -11.11 -6.59 -3.06
N ALA A 3 -12.34 -6.83 -3.48
CA ALA A 3 -13.31 -7.52 -2.63
C ALA A 3 -13.53 -8.96 -3.06
N ARG A 4 -13.33 -9.26 -4.32
CA ARG A 4 -13.67 -10.59 -4.82
C ARG A 4 -12.52 -11.32 -5.43
N ALA A 5 -11.66 -10.61 -6.15
CA ALA A 5 -10.53 -11.24 -6.80
C ALA A 5 -9.38 -11.36 -5.83
N LYS A 6 -8.53 -12.33 -6.08
CA LYS A 6 -7.34 -12.46 -5.25
C LYS A 6 -6.29 -11.48 -5.71
N LEU A 7 -5.53 -10.97 -4.76
CA LEU A 7 -4.49 -10.01 -5.04
C LEU A 7 -3.27 -10.71 -5.64
N LYS A 8 -2.77 -10.18 -6.72
CA LYS A 8 -1.61 -10.76 -7.39
C LYS A 8 -0.40 -9.84 -7.25
N ALA A 9 0.78 -10.38 -7.59
CA ALA A 9 2.02 -9.61 -7.46
C ALA A 9 1.95 -8.32 -8.25
N GLU A 10 1.41 -8.39 -9.46
CA GLU A 10 1.30 -7.22 -10.31
C GLU A 10 0.43 -6.16 -9.63
N ASP A 11 -0.62 -6.59 -8.94
CA ASP A 11 -1.49 -5.66 -8.24
C ASP A 11 -0.75 -4.97 -7.10
N ILE A 12 0.08 -5.73 -6.38
CA ILE A 12 0.84 -5.14 -5.28
C ILE A 12 1.83 -4.11 -5.82
N ARG A 13 2.54 -4.44 -6.89
CA ARG A 13 3.50 -3.51 -7.48
C ARG A 13 2.79 -2.25 -7.95
N HIS A 14 1.66 -2.42 -8.61
CA HIS A 14 0.90 -1.28 -9.12
C HIS A 14 0.41 -0.40 -7.97
N PHE A 15 -0.09 -1.03 -6.91
CA PHE A 15 -0.56 -0.29 -5.75
C PHE A 15 0.59 0.50 -5.12
N MET A 16 1.74 -0.13 -4.95
CA MET A 16 2.87 0.54 -4.32
C MET A 16 3.37 1.69 -5.17
N GLU A 17 3.36 1.52 -6.48
CA GLU A 17 3.78 2.60 -7.37
C GLU A 17 2.83 3.79 -7.24
N GLN A 18 1.55 3.54 -7.22
CA GLN A 18 0.58 4.62 -7.13
C GLN A 18 0.60 5.26 -5.74
N LEU A 19 0.81 4.47 -4.71
CA LEU A 19 0.96 5.04 -3.37
C LEU A 19 2.15 5.99 -3.33
N GLY A 20 3.27 5.58 -3.94
CA GLY A 20 4.44 6.44 -3.99
C GLY A 20 4.14 7.76 -4.68
N ASN A 21 3.37 7.71 -5.77
CA ASN A 21 3.02 8.92 -6.48
C ASN A 21 2.13 9.82 -5.63
N VAL A 22 1.19 9.23 -4.91
CA VAL A 22 0.29 10.00 -4.05
C VAL A 22 1.07 10.69 -2.94
N LEU A 23 2.04 9.98 -2.35
CA LEU A 23 2.83 10.57 -1.28
C LEU A 23 3.67 11.72 -1.79
N LYS A 24 4.22 11.60 -3.01
CA LYS A 24 4.99 12.69 -3.60
C LYS A 24 4.10 13.89 -3.88
N GLU A 25 2.89 13.66 -4.36
CA GLU A 25 1.96 14.75 -4.61
C GLU A 25 1.57 15.44 -3.31
N ALA A 26 1.33 14.66 -2.27
CA ALA A 26 0.98 15.24 -0.97
C ALA A 26 2.11 16.14 -0.48
N GLU A 27 3.35 15.67 -0.60
CA GLU A 27 4.50 16.46 -0.18
C GLU A 27 4.62 17.74 -1.02
N ARG A 28 4.39 17.60 -2.31
CA ARG A 28 4.49 18.73 -3.22
C ARG A 28 3.51 19.84 -2.87
N TYR A 29 2.30 19.45 -2.45
CA TYR A 29 1.27 20.42 -2.10
C TYR A 29 1.21 20.69 -0.60
N LEU A 30 2.21 20.24 0.15
CA LEU A 30 2.33 20.48 1.59
C LEU A 30 1.14 19.90 2.35
N LEU A 31 0.62 18.79 1.88
CA LEU A 31 -0.45 18.09 2.57
C LEU A 31 0.13 17.12 3.59
N ASP A 32 -0.62 16.89 4.66
CA ASP A 32 -0.18 15.99 5.72
C ASP A 32 -0.49 14.55 5.29
N ILE A 33 0.54 13.75 5.03
CA ILE A 33 0.34 12.40 4.57
C ILE A 33 -0.42 11.55 5.60
N HIS A 34 -0.39 11.94 6.87
CA HIS A 34 -1.10 11.19 7.90
C HIS A 34 -2.61 11.35 7.79
N CYS A 35 -3.08 12.22 6.91
CA CYS A 35 -4.51 12.38 6.67
C CYS A 35 -4.99 11.53 5.50
N ILE A 36 -4.11 10.76 4.88
CA ILE A 36 -4.50 9.84 3.82
C ILE A 36 -4.99 8.55 4.47
N LEU A 37 -6.19 8.13 4.10
CA LEU A 37 -6.79 6.96 4.72
C LEU A 37 -6.26 5.69 4.08
N MET A 38 -5.74 4.79 4.91
CA MET A 38 -5.12 3.56 4.42
C MET A 38 -6.00 2.33 4.63
N ASP A 39 -7.20 2.50 5.16
CA ASP A 39 -8.10 1.37 5.34
C ASP A 39 -8.57 0.88 3.97
N PRO A 40 -8.63 -0.44 3.76
CA PRO A 40 -9.05 -0.97 2.45
C PRO A 40 -10.39 -0.43 1.98
N GLU A 41 -11.30 -0.16 2.90
CA GLU A 41 -12.63 0.31 2.52
C GLU A 41 -12.61 1.73 1.95
N TYR A 42 -11.52 2.46 2.16
CA TYR A 42 -11.40 3.82 1.64
C TYR A 42 -10.41 3.91 0.48
N ILE A 43 -9.93 2.77 0.00
CA ILE A 43 -9.04 2.73 -1.14
C ILE A 43 -9.83 2.13 -2.30
N PHE A 44 -10.05 2.93 -3.33
CA PHE A 44 -10.90 2.54 -4.44
C PHE A 44 -10.05 2.18 -5.65
N TYR A 45 -10.46 1.16 -6.38
CA TYR A 45 -9.78 0.75 -7.59
C TYR A 45 -10.77 0.83 -8.74
N GLU A 46 -10.41 1.61 -9.75
CA GLU A 46 -11.30 1.80 -10.88
C GLU A 46 -10.48 2.03 -12.14
N GLU A 47 -10.75 1.24 -13.16
CA GLU A 47 -10.12 1.41 -14.46
C GLU A 47 -8.59 1.43 -14.37
N GLY A 48 -8.04 0.52 -13.59
CA GLY A 48 -6.60 0.37 -13.50
C GLY A 48 -5.91 1.36 -12.59
N ARG A 49 -6.65 2.11 -11.82
CA ARG A 49 -6.05 3.10 -10.93
C ARG A 49 -6.61 2.97 -9.53
N TYR A 50 -5.74 3.25 -8.56
CA TYR A 50 -6.14 3.31 -7.17
C TYR A 50 -6.37 4.74 -6.78
N TYR A 51 -7.46 4.97 -6.05
CA TYR A 51 -7.82 6.28 -5.56
C TYR A 51 -7.79 6.26 -4.05
N PHE A 52 -7.07 7.22 -3.47
CA PHE A 52 -6.92 7.32 -2.03
C PHE A 52 -7.74 8.49 -1.52
N CYS A 53 -8.27 8.35 -0.31
CA CYS A 53 -9.07 9.42 0.29
C CYS A 53 -8.19 10.26 1.21
N TYR A 54 -8.30 11.56 1.09
CA TYR A 54 -7.61 12.48 1.96
C TYR A 54 -8.65 13.16 2.84
N TYR A 55 -8.52 13.01 4.15
CA TYR A 55 -9.49 13.58 5.07
C TYR A 55 -8.75 14.38 6.13
N PRO A 56 -8.75 15.73 6.02
CA PRO A 56 -7.90 16.56 6.88
C PRO A 56 -8.16 16.42 8.38
N LEU A 57 -9.36 16.00 8.74
CA LEU A 57 -9.71 15.90 10.16
C LEU A 57 -9.37 14.53 10.76
N ALA A 58 -8.93 13.59 9.96
CA ALA A 58 -8.65 12.25 10.45
C ALA A 58 -7.15 11.97 10.44
N LYS A 59 -6.42 12.71 11.24
CA LYS A 59 -4.98 12.51 11.30
C LYS A 59 -4.65 11.23 12.04
N GLN A 60 -3.98 10.32 11.38
CA GLN A 60 -3.61 9.04 11.95
C GLN A 60 -2.15 8.77 11.67
N ASP A 61 -1.60 7.75 12.34
CA ASP A 61 -0.23 7.35 12.07
C ASP A 61 -0.24 6.50 10.80
N ILE A 62 0.15 7.10 9.68
CA ILE A 62 0.10 6.41 8.39
C ILE A 62 1.00 5.18 8.39
N TRP A 63 2.10 5.21 9.15
CA TRP A 63 3.01 4.07 9.18
C TRP A 63 2.34 2.86 9.82
N GLU A 64 1.65 3.08 10.93
CA GLU A 64 0.93 2.01 11.57
C GLU A 64 -0.23 1.52 10.71
N LYS A 65 -0.93 2.46 10.10
CA LYS A 65 -2.07 2.09 9.26
C LYS A 65 -1.62 1.33 8.02
N PHE A 66 -0.48 1.68 7.47
CA PHE A 66 0.03 0.95 6.33
C PHE A 66 0.39 -0.49 6.72
N HIS A 67 0.97 -0.66 7.91
CA HIS A 67 1.27 -2.02 8.37
C HIS A 67 0.00 -2.85 8.47
N ILE A 68 -1.07 -2.26 9.00
CA ILE A 68 -2.34 -2.97 9.09
C ILE A 68 -2.85 -3.33 7.70
N LEU A 69 -2.63 -2.43 6.73
CA LEU A 69 -3.03 -2.72 5.36
C LEU A 69 -2.25 -3.91 4.81
N THR A 70 -0.97 -4.05 5.18
CA THR A 70 -0.21 -5.20 4.69
C THR A 70 -0.76 -6.51 5.24
N GLU A 71 -1.36 -6.49 6.43
CA GLU A 71 -2.02 -7.69 6.94
C GLU A 71 -3.20 -8.06 6.05
N TYR A 72 -3.92 -7.07 5.60
CA TYR A 72 -5.02 -7.30 4.68
C TYR A 72 -4.51 -7.88 3.37
N MET A 73 -3.37 -7.37 2.87
CA MET A 73 -2.79 -7.88 1.64
C MET A 73 -2.43 -9.35 1.76
N VAL A 74 -1.84 -9.72 2.90
CA VAL A 74 -1.49 -11.11 3.13
C VAL A 74 -2.76 -11.97 3.11
N LYS A 75 -3.82 -11.46 3.69
CA LYS A 75 -5.06 -12.22 3.78
C LYS A 75 -5.69 -12.48 2.41
N VAL A 76 -5.62 -11.49 1.50
CA VAL A 76 -6.28 -11.62 0.21
C VAL A 76 -5.31 -12.01 -0.92
N ALA A 77 -4.06 -12.31 -0.60
CA ALA A 77 -3.07 -12.66 -1.61
C ALA A 77 -3.42 -13.98 -2.29
N ASP A 78 -3.02 -14.10 -3.54
CA ASP A 78 -3.19 -15.34 -4.29
C ASP A 78 -2.03 -16.25 -3.93
N TYR A 79 -2.30 -17.25 -3.11
CA TYR A 79 -1.23 -18.13 -2.61
C TYR A 79 -0.72 -19.10 -3.66
N GLN A 80 -1.35 -19.12 -4.83
CA GLN A 80 -0.85 -19.93 -5.92
C GLN A 80 0.20 -19.21 -6.74
N GLU A 81 0.38 -17.91 -6.50
CA GLU A 81 1.40 -17.15 -7.18
C GLU A 81 2.52 -16.86 -6.18
N GLU A 82 3.68 -17.49 -6.36
CA GLU A 82 4.78 -17.36 -5.41
C GLU A 82 5.24 -15.93 -5.24
N GLU A 83 5.29 -15.18 -6.35
CA GLU A 83 5.77 -13.81 -6.29
C GLU A 83 4.84 -12.95 -5.43
N CYS A 84 3.53 -13.20 -5.53
CA CYS A 84 2.57 -12.46 -4.72
C CYS A 84 2.79 -12.74 -3.24
N VAL A 85 2.96 -14.01 -2.90
CA VAL A 85 3.20 -14.39 -1.51
C VAL A 85 4.48 -13.73 -1.00
N ARG A 86 5.53 -13.76 -1.82
CA ARG A 86 6.80 -13.16 -1.42
C ARG A 86 6.64 -11.67 -1.15
N LEU A 87 5.96 -10.96 -2.05
CA LEU A 87 5.80 -9.52 -1.88
C LEU A 87 4.91 -9.19 -0.68
N ALA A 88 3.80 -9.90 -0.52
CA ALA A 88 2.89 -9.61 0.58
C ALA A 88 3.57 -9.83 1.92
N PHE A 89 4.29 -10.94 2.06
CA PHE A 89 4.97 -11.22 3.32
C PHE A 89 6.17 -10.31 3.52
N LEU A 90 6.84 -9.90 2.44
CA LEU A 90 7.92 -8.94 2.55
C LEU A 90 7.41 -7.62 3.13
N LEU A 91 6.31 -7.11 2.60
CA LEU A 91 5.75 -5.86 3.09
C LEU A 91 5.31 -5.98 4.54
N HIS A 92 4.69 -7.10 4.86
CA HIS A 92 4.21 -7.29 6.23
C HIS A 92 5.38 -7.35 7.20
N LYS A 93 6.42 -8.08 6.84
CA LYS A 93 7.57 -8.25 7.71
C LYS A 93 8.33 -6.94 7.90
N GLU A 94 8.59 -6.23 6.80
CA GLU A 94 9.38 -5.01 6.88
C GLU A 94 8.66 -3.92 7.65
N THR A 95 7.34 -3.87 7.56
CA THR A 95 6.59 -2.83 8.25
C THR A 95 6.41 -3.13 9.73
N MET A 96 6.86 -4.31 10.19
CA MET A 96 6.86 -4.59 11.62
C MET A 96 8.00 -3.86 12.33
N GLU A 97 8.99 -3.41 11.58
CA GLU A 97 10.10 -2.68 12.16
C GLU A 97 9.71 -1.24 12.43
N ASP A 98 10.18 -0.70 13.56
CA ASP A 98 9.99 0.71 13.79
C ASP A 98 10.84 1.47 12.78
N ASN A 99 10.34 2.61 12.35
CA ASN A 99 11.11 3.48 11.44
C ASN A 99 11.44 2.82 10.10
N TYR A 100 10.55 1.97 9.61
CA TYR A 100 10.77 1.42 8.29
C TYR A 100 10.63 2.53 7.24
N SER A 101 11.23 2.33 6.08
CA SER A 101 11.20 3.31 5.01
C SER A 101 10.23 2.87 3.93
N LEU A 102 9.17 3.67 3.75
CA LEU A 102 8.18 3.36 2.72
C LEU A 102 8.81 3.49 1.33
N GLU A 103 9.73 4.45 1.16
CA GLU A 103 10.40 4.62 -0.12
C GLU A 103 11.21 3.38 -0.50
N LYS A 104 11.89 2.79 0.47
CA LYS A 104 12.66 1.59 0.20
C LYS A 104 11.75 0.42 -0.14
N LEU A 105 10.60 0.34 0.51
CA LEU A 105 9.66 -0.74 0.22
C LEU A 105 9.09 -0.59 -1.19
N ILE A 106 8.76 0.63 -1.58
CA ILE A 106 8.24 0.86 -2.92
C ILE A 106 9.28 0.45 -3.96
N ALA A 107 10.54 0.83 -3.73
CA ALA A 107 11.61 0.48 -4.64
C ALA A 107 11.79 -1.04 -4.73
N ALA A 108 11.69 -1.72 -3.59
CA ALA A 108 11.86 -3.17 -3.58
C ALA A 108 10.76 -3.85 -4.38
N CYS A 109 9.56 -3.32 -4.34
CA CYS A 109 8.45 -3.92 -5.09
C CYS A 109 8.57 -3.67 -6.58
N GLU A 110 9.25 -2.60 -6.98
CA GLU A 110 9.42 -2.28 -8.39
C GLU A 110 10.48 -3.13 -9.05
N GLU A 111 11.40 -3.69 -8.27
CA GLU A 111 12.42 -4.53 -8.86
C GLU A 111 11.83 -5.82 -9.35
N LYS A 112 12.22 -6.19 -10.58
CA LYS A 112 11.74 -7.39 -11.09
C LYS A 112 12.68 -8.41 -10.94
N LYS A 113 12.80 -9.02 -10.70
CA LYS A 113 13.58 -10.00 -10.68
C LYS A 113 14.29 -10.26 -11.25
#